data_7d60354750492d797ab984125d11b1a1
#
_entry.id   7d60354750492d797ab984125d11b1a1
#
_cell.length_a   1.000
_cell.length_b   1.000
_cell.length_c   1.000
_cell.angle_alpha   90.00
_cell.angle_beta   90.00
_cell.angle_gamma   90.00
#
_symmetry.space_group_name_H-M   'P 1'
#
loop_
_entity.id
_entity.type
_entity.pdbx_description
1 polymer ?
#
loop_
_entity_poly.entity_id
_entity_poly.type
_entity_poly.pdbx_seq_one_letter_code
_entity_poly.pdbx_strand_id
1 'polypeptide(L)'
;MATEVSQKIYDYFSSLYGTDSADKYLQFIEQDSTQYIRVNTAKISRDELSQLLLEKYQIKSSPINHFEKVLKIVEGNERIGKTLEHVLGFYYIQSLSSMMPPLILNPSCDDIVLDLCGAPGSKSTQMAEI
;
A
#
# COMPACT_ATOMS: atom_id res chain seq x y z
N MET A 1 -16.98 0.84 1.98
CA MET A 1 -17.73 0.07 3.01
C MET A 1 -17.37 0.68 4.34
N ALA A 2 -18.33 1.25 5.06
CA ALA A 2 -18.08 1.71 6.42
C ALA A 2 -17.69 0.50 7.28
N THR A 3 -16.62 0.62 8.02
CA THR A 3 -16.17 -0.44 8.93
C THR A 3 -17.07 -0.37 10.16
N GLU A 4 -18.05 -1.27 10.24
CA GLU A 4 -18.95 -1.34 11.40
C GLU A 4 -18.15 -1.91 12.58
N VAL A 5 -17.77 -1.04 13.50
CA VAL A 5 -17.04 -1.43 14.71
C VAL A 5 -18.05 -1.88 15.77
N SER A 6 -17.87 -3.08 16.31
CA SER A 6 -18.76 -3.59 17.35
C SER A 6 -18.65 -2.76 18.64
N GLN A 7 -19.77 -2.61 19.37
CA GLN A 7 -19.81 -1.87 20.65
C GLN A 7 -18.75 -2.38 21.64
N LYS A 8 -18.47 -3.70 21.68
CA LYS A 8 -17.44 -4.29 22.55
C LYS A 8 -16.04 -3.76 22.25
N ILE A 9 -15.71 -3.55 20.97
CA ILE A 9 -14.42 -2.97 20.57
C ILE A 9 -14.36 -1.51 20.97
N TYR A 10 -15.43 -0.76 20.75
CA TYR A 10 -15.52 0.64 21.18
C TYR A 10 -15.33 0.79 22.71
N ASP A 11 -16.07 0.01 23.50
CA ASP A 11 -15.98 0.05 24.96
C ASP A 11 -14.57 -0.30 25.44
N TYR A 12 -13.93 -1.30 24.82
CA TYR A 12 -12.57 -1.68 25.13
C TYR A 12 -11.57 -0.56 24.82
N PHE A 13 -11.63 0.04 23.64
CA PHE A 13 -10.78 1.18 23.28
C PHE A 13 -11.00 2.38 24.21
N SER A 14 -12.27 2.69 24.50
CA SER A 14 -12.63 3.78 25.40
C SER A 14 -12.10 3.57 26.82
N SER A 15 -12.08 2.32 27.29
CA SER A 15 -11.53 1.99 28.60
C SER A 15 -10.01 2.15 28.71
N LEU A 16 -9.29 1.95 27.57
CA LEU A 16 -7.82 2.06 27.52
C LEU A 16 -7.33 3.48 27.26
N TYR A 17 -7.99 4.21 26.37
CA TYR A 17 -7.48 5.47 25.82
C TYR A 17 -8.41 6.68 26.05
N GLY A 18 -9.56 6.45 26.68
CA GLY A 18 -10.62 7.45 26.85
C GLY A 18 -11.53 7.56 25.62
N THR A 19 -12.76 8.04 25.85
CA THR A 19 -13.80 8.15 24.80
C THR A 19 -13.40 9.08 23.66
N ASP A 20 -12.78 10.23 23.96
CA ASP A 20 -12.32 11.20 22.93
C ASP A 20 -11.30 10.58 21.96
N SER A 21 -10.37 9.76 22.47
CA SER A 21 -9.38 9.06 21.64
C SER A 21 -10.01 7.95 20.82
N ALA A 22 -10.97 7.22 21.38
CA ALA A 22 -11.72 6.18 20.68
C ALA A 22 -12.52 6.78 19.52
N ASP A 23 -13.22 7.88 19.74
CA ASP A 23 -14.01 8.58 18.73
C ASP A 23 -13.13 9.09 17.59
N LYS A 24 -11.99 9.71 17.90
CA LYS A 24 -11.02 10.18 16.89
C LYS A 24 -10.46 9.03 16.07
N TYR A 25 -10.16 7.89 16.69
CA TYR A 25 -9.69 6.70 15.99
C TYR A 25 -10.76 6.14 15.04
N LEU A 26 -12.01 6.04 15.48
CA LEU A 26 -13.11 5.58 14.65
C LEU A 26 -13.34 6.50 13.44
N GLN A 27 -13.36 7.81 13.67
CA GLN A 27 -13.44 8.79 12.57
C GLN A 27 -12.27 8.65 11.58
N PHE A 28 -11.07 8.33 12.06
CA PHE A 28 -9.92 8.10 11.19
C PHE A 28 -10.06 6.84 10.33
N ILE A 29 -10.54 5.73 10.89
CA ILE A 29 -10.71 4.47 10.13
C ILE A 29 -11.90 4.50 9.17
N GLU A 30 -12.89 5.38 9.39
CA GLU A 30 -14.00 5.61 8.46
C GLU A 30 -13.57 6.41 7.20
N GLN A 31 -12.45 7.14 7.28
CA GLN A 31 -11.94 7.85 6.12
C GLN A 31 -11.43 6.84 5.08
N ASP A 32 -11.70 7.13 3.80
CA ASP A 32 -11.16 6.34 2.70
C ASP A 32 -9.63 6.26 2.80
N SER A 33 -9.12 5.08 3.07
CA SER A 33 -7.68 4.87 3.18
C SER A 33 -7.02 5.14 1.83
N THR A 34 -6.10 6.08 1.81
CA THR A 34 -5.26 6.31 0.64
C THR A 34 -4.47 5.05 0.33
N GLN A 35 -4.66 4.50 -0.88
CA GLN A 35 -3.91 3.35 -1.35
C GLN A 35 -2.70 3.79 -2.17
N TYR A 36 -1.63 3.03 -2.02
CA TYR A 36 -0.40 3.20 -2.77
C TYR A 36 -0.04 1.89 -3.45
N ILE A 37 0.58 2.00 -4.63
CA ILE A 37 1.13 0.85 -5.33
C ILE A 37 2.61 1.08 -5.60
N ARG A 38 3.41 0.04 -5.41
CA ARG A 38 4.80 -0.01 -5.84
C ARG A 38 4.86 -0.66 -7.21
N VAL A 39 5.39 0.05 -8.18
CA VAL A 39 5.53 -0.40 -9.57
C VAL A 39 6.73 -1.34 -9.68
N ASN A 40 6.54 -2.48 -10.31
CA ASN A 40 7.61 -3.38 -10.68
C ASN A 40 8.27 -2.88 -11.98
N THR A 41 9.32 -2.10 -11.82
CA THR A 41 9.99 -1.43 -12.94
C THR A 41 10.78 -2.39 -13.85
N ALA A 42 10.94 -3.65 -13.43
CA ALA A 42 11.46 -4.70 -14.34
C ALA A 42 10.42 -5.13 -15.39
N LYS A 43 9.14 -4.82 -15.20
CA LYS A 43 8.05 -5.21 -16.11
C LYS A 43 7.42 -4.04 -16.87
N ILE A 44 7.29 -2.89 -16.22
CA ILE A 44 6.61 -1.72 -16.79
C ILE A 44 7.13 -0.45 -16.13
N SER A 45 7.19 0.65 -16.88
CA SER A 45 7.50 1.95 -16.28
C SER A 45 6.32 2.48 -15.46
N ARG A 46 6.60 3.39 -14.52
CA ARG A 46 5.57 4.03 -13.69
C ARG A 46 4.52 4.76 -14.54
N ASP A 47 4.99 5.50 -15.54
CA ASP A 47 4.11 6.35 -16.35
C ASP A 47 3.24 5.51 -17.30
N GLU A 48 3.81 4.47 -17.92
CA GLU A 48 3.04 3.51 -18.72
C GLU A 48 1.99 2.77 -17.88
N LEU A 49 2.33 2.35 -16.65
CA LEU A 49 1.36 1.73 -15.75
C LEU A 49 0.24 2.69 -15.39
N SER A 50 0.57 3.94 -15.06
CA SER A 50 -0.43 4.97 -14.74
C SER A 50 -1.41 5.19 -15.89
N GLN A 51 -0.91 5.29 -17.11
CA GLN A 51 -1.73 5.44 -18.32
C GLN A 51 -2.60 4.21 -18.56
N LEU A 52 -2.03 3.01 -18.49
CA LEU A 52 -2.74 1.75 -18.67
C LEU A 52 -3.89 1.57 -17.66
N LEU A 53 -3.64 1.88 -16.39
CA LEU A 53 -4.65 1.83 -15.34
C LEU A 53 -5.80 2.81 -15.59
N LEU A 54 -5.48 4.01 -16.10
CA LEU A 54 -6.49 5.00 -16.45
C LEU A 54 -7.34 4.55 -17.65
N GLU A 55 -6.72 4.13 -18.73
CA GLU A 55 -7.40 3.77 -19.98
C GLU A 55 -8.26 2.53 -19.83
N LYS A 56 -7.73 1.48 -19.18
CA LYS A 56 -8.37 0.17 -19.11
C LYS A 56 -9.34 0.02 -17.95
N TYR A 57 -9.05 0.64 -16.82
CA TYR A 57 -9.83 0.46 -15.58
C TYR A 57 -10.41 1.74 -15.01
N GLN A 58 -10.14 2.90 -15.63
CA GLN A 58 -10.52 4.22 -15.11
C GLN A 58 -10.01 4.46 -13.67
N ILE A 59 -8.82 3.94 -13.38
CA ILE A 59 -8.13 4.14 -12.11
C ILE A 59 -7.18 5.32 -12.30
N LYS A 60 -7.41 6.39 -11.55
CA LYS A 60 -6.52 7.56 -11.56
C LYS A 60 -5.44 7.40 -10.50
N SER A 61 -4.22 7.67 -10.90
CA SER A 61 -3.07 7.66 -10.00
C SER A 61 -2.22 8.92 -10.16
N SER A 62 -1.45 9.22 -9.14
CA SER A 62 -0.50 10.33 -9.16
C SER A 62 0.86 9.89 -8.61
N PRO A 63 1.97 10.41 -9.15
CA PRO A 63 3.29 10.16 -8.60
C PRO A 63 3.44 10.78 -7.21
N ILE A 64 4.36 10.26 -6.42
CA ILE A 64 4.71 10.79 -5.11
C ILE A 64 6.14 11.31 -5.19
N ASN A 65 6.36 12.53 -4.70
CA ASN A 65 7.70 13.09 -4.57
C ASN A 65 8.59 12.19 -3.70
N HIS A 66 9.83 12.02 -4.09
CA HIS A 66 10.85 11.18 -3.42
C HIS A 66 10.63 9.65 -3.53
N PHE A 67 9.57 9.19 -4.23
CA PHE A 67 9.31 7.76 -4.45
C PHE A 67 9.12 7.48 -5.94
N GLU A 68 10.22 7.24 -6.65
CA GLU A 68 10.20 7.08 -8.11
C GLU A 68 9.37 5.91 -8.62
N LYS A 69 9.30 4.82 -7.83
CA LYS A 69 8.58 3.59 -8.18
C LYS A 69 7.17 3.51 -7.58
N VAL A 70 6.63 4.61 -7.03
CA VAL A 70 5.36 4.58 -6.29
C VAL A 70 4.32 5.48 -6.94
N LEU A 71 3.09 4.97 -7.00
CA LEU A 71 1.90 5.73 -7.36
C LEU A 71 0.91 5.75 -6.19
N LYS A 72 0.34 6.93 -5.95
CA LYS A 72 -0.83 7.11 -5.09
C LYS A 72 -2.09 6.90 -5.93
N ILE A 73 -3.02 6.07 -5.48
CA ILE A 73 -4.32 5.93 -6.12
C ILE A 73 -5.22 7.07 -5.66
N VAL A 74 -5.74 7.82 -6.63
CA VAL A 74 -6.61 8.99 -6.41
C VAL A 74 -8.08 8.61 -6.58
N GLU A 75 -8.38 7.77 -7.59
CA GLU A 75 -9.72 7.25 -7.85
C GLU A 75 -9.62 5.77 -8.26
N GLY A 76 -10.60 4.96 -7.89
CA GLY A 76 -10.67 3.55 -8.25
C GLY A 76 -10.01 2.59 -7.26
N ASN A 77 -9.91 2.99 -5.99
CA ASN A 77 -9.35 2.15 -4.91
C ASN A 77 -9.95 0.74 -4.85
N GLU A 78 -11.25 0.62 -5.08
CA GLU A 78 -11.99 -0.65 -5.04
C GLU A 78 -11.67 -1.60 -6.20
N ARG A 79 -11.01 -1.10 -7.26
CA ARG A 79 -10.65 -1.84 -8.47
C ARG A 79 -9.19 -2.26 -8.50
N ILE A 80 -8.30 -1.53 -7.83
CA ILE A 80 -6.85 -1.72 -7.94
C ILE A 80 -6.39 -3.14 -7.60
N GLY A 81 -7.03 -3.83 -6.67
CA GLY A 81 -6.71 -5.23 -6.34
C GLY A 81 -7.29 -6.27 -7.32
N LYS A 82 -8.08 -5.85 -8.32
CA LYS A 82 -8.81 -6.73 -9.23
C LYS A 82 -8.32 -6.66 -10.67
N THR A 83 -7.25 -5.95 -10.94
CA THR A 83 -6.69 -5.81 -12.30
C THR A 83 -5.84 -7.01 -12.70
N LEU A 84 -5.75 -7.28 -13.99
CA LEU A 84 -4.88 -8.33 -14.53
C LEU A 84 -3.41 -8.01 -14.22
N GLU A 85 -3.03 -6.75 -14.28
CA GLU A 85 -1.70 -6.25 -14.02
C GLU A 85 -1.25 -6.51 -12.57
N HIS A 86 -2.19 -6.43 -11.61
CA HIS A 86 -1.93 -6.83 -10.23
C HIS A 86 -1.65 -8.33 -10.12
N VAL A 87 -2.46 -9.17 -10.75
CA VAL A 87 -2.28 -10.64 -10.76
C VAL A 87 -0.95 -11.02 -11.42
N LEU A 88 -0.55 -10.32 -12.49
CA LEU A 88 0.69 -10.54 -13.21
C LEU A 88 1.92 -9.92 -12.50
N GLY A 89 1.72 -9.23 -11.37
CA GLY A 89 2.80 -8.63 -10.59
C GLY A 89 3.49 -7.44 -11.26
N PHE A 90 2.74 -6.61 -12.00
CA PHE A 90 3.23 -5.34 -12.53
C PHE A 90 3.35 -4.29 -11.44
N TYR A 91 2.60 -4.46 -10.36
CA TYR A 91 2.70 -3.65 -9.16
C TYR A 91 2.27 -4.45 -7.92
N TYR A 92 2.63 -3.92 -6.77
CA TYR A 92 2.25 -4.44 -5.47
C TYR A 92 1.49 -3.35 -4.67
N ILE A 93 0.34 -3.69 -4.09
CA ILE A 93 -0.39 -2.77 -3.20
C ILE A 93 0.31 -2.77 -1.85
N GLN A 94 0.85 -1.62 -1.43
CA GLN A 94 1.68 -1.52 -0.25
C GLN A 94 1.57 -0.12 0.36
N SER A 95 1.50 -0.02 1.69
CA SER A 95 1.55 1.27 2.37
C SER A 95 2.94 1.89 2.29
N LEU A 96 3.04 3.22 2.29
CA LEU A 96 4.33 3.92 2.28
C LEU A 96 5.20 3.53 3.48
N SER A 97 4.63 3.40 4.66
CA SER A 97 5.34 2.96 5.86
C SER A 97 5.96 1.57 5.70
N SER A 98 5.27 0.67 5.00
CA SER A 98 5.78 -0.67 4.72
C SER A 98 6.89 -0.70 3.67
N MET A 99 6.99 0.33 2.83
CA MET A 99 8.05 0.47 1.82
C MET A 99 9.37 0.98 2.42
N MET A 100 9.32 1.66 3.57
CA MET A 100 10.49 2.30 4.17
C MET A 100 11.60 1.34 4.61
N PRO A 101 11.33 0.21 5.31
CA PRO A 101 12.40 -0.66 5.78
C PRO A 101 13.31 -1.20 4.67
N PRO A 102 12.82 -1.70 3.51
CA PRO A 102 13.68 -2.10 2.40
C PRO A 102 14.51 -0.96 1.81
N LEU A 103 13.94 0.25 1.72
CA LEU A 103 14.65 1.42 1.20
C LEU A 103 15.77 1.88 2.14
N ILE A 104 15.56 1.79 3.47
CA ILE A 104 16.58 2.13 4.47
C ILE A 104 17.68 1.06 4.51
N LEU A 105 17.28 -0.22 4.43
CA LEU A 105 18.23 -1.33 4.40
C LEU A 105 19.09 -1.29 3.14
N ASN A 106 18.48 -0.93 2.00
CA ASN A 106 19.15 -0.75 0.69
C ASN A 106 20.15 -1.87 0.36
N PRO A 107 19.70 -3.14 0.27
CA PRO A 107 20.60 -4.27 0.04
C PRO A 107 21.22 -4.19 -1.35
N SER A 108 22.46 -4.63 -1.46
CA SER A 108 23.18 -4.80 -2.72
C SER A 108 23.02 -6.24 -3.26
N CYS A 109 23.39 -6.46 -4.53
CA CYS A 109 23.31 -7.78 -5.16
C CYS A 109 24.21 -8.84 -4.49
N ASP A 110 25.21 -8.43 -3.72
CA ASP A 110 26.13 -9.34 -3.02
C ASP A 110 25.69 -9.63 -1.56
N ASP A 111 24.62 -8.98 -1.09
CA ASP A 111 24.15 -9.17 0.27
C ASP A 111 23.27 -10.42 0.41
N ILE A 112 23.44 -11.11 1.53
CA ILE A 112 22.55 -12.19 1.96
C ILE A 112 21.58 -11.62 2.99
N VAL A 113 20.30 -11.53 2.62
CA VAL A 113 19.26 -10.95 3.46
C VAL A 113 18.35 -12.05 4.01
N LEU A 114 18.20 -12.12 5.34
CA LEU A 114 17.25 -12.98 6.01
C LEU A 114 16.01 -12.17 6.41
N ASP A 115 14.85 -12.50 5.80
CA ASP A 115 13.56 -11.94 6.19
C ASP A 115 12.83 -12.91 7.13
N LEU A 116 12.82 -12.61 8.43
CA LEU A 116 12.16 -13.44 9.45
C LEU A 116 10.62 -13.34 9.44
N CYS A 117 10.07 -12.36 8.72
CA CYS A 117 8.63 -12.11 8.59
C CYS A 117 8.22 -11.97 7.13
N GLY A 118 8.76 -12.80 6.23
CA GLY A 118 8.68 -12.67 4.78
C GLY A 118 7.27 -12.79 4.17
N ALA A 119 6.30 -13.42 4.85
CA ALA A 119 4.94 -13.52 4.33
C ALA A 119 4.12 -12.24 4.63
N PRO A 120 3.31 -11.74 3.68
CA PRO A 120 3.02 -12.18 2.31
C PRO A 120 4.03 -11.75 1.24
N GLY A 121 5.19 -11.23 1.59
CA GLY A 121 6.26 -10.94 0.65
C GLY A 121 6.45 -9.48 0.25
N SER A 122 5.72 -8.55 0.85
CA SER A 122 5.75 -7.13 0.45
C SER A 122 7.15 -6.50 0.53
N LYS A 123 7.91 -6.81 1.58
CA LYS A 123 9.27 -6.31 1.81
C LYS A 123 10.32 -7.15 1.09
N SER A 124 10.18 -8.48 1.13
CA SER A 124 11.09 -9.41 0.45
C SER A 124 11.10 -9.17 -1.07
N THR A 125 9.93 -9.02 -1.70
CA THR A 125 9.85 -8.72 -3.14
C THR A 125 10.38 -7.32 -3.46
N GLN A 126 10.20 -6.35 -2.58
CA GLN A 126 10.77 -5.02 -2.76
C GLN A 126 12.30 -5.05 -2.71
N MET A 127 12.89 -5.79 -1.78
CA MET A 127 14.34 -5.95 -1.70
C MET A 127 14.90 -6.64 -2.95
N ALA A 128 14.17 -7.58 -3.53
CA ALA A 128 14.56 -8.24 -4.77
C ALA A 128 14.43 -7.35 -6.03
N GLU A 129 13.78 -6.19 -5.93
CA GLU A 129 13.61 -5.20 -7.01
C GLU A 129 14.60 -4.01 -6.89
N ILE A 130 15.36 -3.92 -5.80
CA ILE A 130 16.38 -2.89 -5.58
C ILE A 130 17.68 -3.28 -6.26
#